data_57dc66488f1c41744901875fd6ddf62e
#
_entry.id   57dc66488f1c41744901875fd6ddf62e
#
_cell.length_a   1.000
_cell.length_b   1.000
_cell.length_c   1.000
_cell.angle_alpha   90.00
_cell.angle_beta   90.00
_cell.angle_gamma   90.00
#
_symmetry.space_group_name_H-M   'P 1'
#
loop_
_entity.id
_entity.type
_entity.pdbx_description
1 polymer ?
#
loop_
_entity_poly.entity_id
_entity_poly.type
_entity_poly.pdbx_seq_one_letter_code
_entity_poly.pdbx_strand_id
1 'polypeptide(L)'
;MNIKDHIRGIPDFPKPGILFYDISTLLAHADAWQVAMGRVAHAVRKFQPDIVAGIESRGFLVAAPLALKLGCGFIMLRKKGKLPGKTVRYDYSLEYGTDSIEIQEDAIQPGQRVVVVDDLLATGGTMAAGISLLRQVGAEVVGVSTLIELNFLPGRQRLESMGVPVTSLVSYDE
;
A
#
# COMPACT_ATOMS: atom_id res chain seq x y z
N MET A 1 -6.68 -20.82 -8.76
CA MET A 1 -5.91 -19.89 -9.63
C MET A 1 -4.69 -19.41 -8.86
N ASN A 2 -3.54 -19.52 -9.47
CA ASN A 2 -2.28 -18.98 -8.91
C ASN A 2 -2.04 -17.57 -9.47
N ILE A 3 -2.14 -16.57 -8.63
CA ILE A 3 -2.02 -15.17 -9.04
C ILE A 3 -0.62 -14.85 -9.60
N LYS A 4 0.43 -15.54 -9.14
CA LYS A 4 1.79 -15.34 -9.67
C LYS A 4 1.89 -15.63 -11.17
N ASP A 5 1.04 -16.51 -11.71
CA ASP A 5 1.03 -16.80 -13.14
C ASP A 5 0.62 -15.60 -13.99
N HIS A 6 0.01 -14.60 -13.38
CA HIS A 6 -0.44 -13.36 -14.03
C HIS A 6 0.43 -12.15 -13.73
N ILE A 7 1.50 -12.34 -12.96
CA ILE A 7 2.50 -11.28 -12.67
C ILE A 7 3.77 -11.65 -13.42
N ARG A 8 4.28 -10.73 -14.24
CA ARG A 8 5.51 -11.00 -15.00
C ARG A 8 6.71 -10.33 -14.38
N GLY A 9 7.85 -11.03 -14.39
CA GLY A 9 9.12 -10.47 -14.01
C GLY A 9 9.79 -9.80 -15.23
N ILE A 10 10.20 -8.55 -15.06
CA ILE A 10 10.94 -7.81 -16.09
C ILE A 10 12.35 -7.58 -15.56
N PRO A 11 13.35 -8.26 -16.11
CA PRO A 11 14.73 -8.09 -15.66
C PRO A 11 15.28 -6.72 -16.08
N ASP A 12 16.21 -6.22 -15.28
CA ASP A 12 16.94 -4.98 -15.55
C ASP A 12 16.03 -3.76 -15.72
N PHE A 13 14.98 -3.67 -14.89
CA PHE A 13 14.06 -2.54 -14.87
C PHE A 13 13.83 -2.07 -13.43
N PRO A 14 13.82 -0.76 -13.12
CA PRO A 14 14.16 0.37 -14.03
C PRO A 14 15.64 0.51 -14.30
N LYS A 15 16.49 -0.30 -13.73
CA LYS A 15 17.95 -0.28 -13.95
C LYS A 15 18.54 -1.70 -13.90
N PRO A 16 19.78 -1.87 -14.45
CA PRO A 16 20.44 -3.18 -14.42
C PRO A 16 20.50 -3.80 -13.04
N GLY A 17 20.28 -5.11 -12.96
CA GLY A 17 20.33 -5.87 -11.73
C GLY A 17 19.02 -5.93 -10.92
N ILE A 18 18.01 -5.18 -11.32
CA ILE A 18 16.70 -5.19 -10.65
C ILE A 18 15.70 -6.03 -11.45
N LEU A 19 15.09 -7.01 -10.78
CA LEU A 19 13.95 -7.74 -11.33
C LEU A 19 12.67 -7.02 -10.86
N PHE A 20 11.94 -6.47 -11.82
CA PHE A 20 10.70 -5.74 -11.56
C PHE A 20 9.50 -6.68 -11.71
N TYR A 21 8.64 -6.73 -10.72
CA TYR A 21 7.39 -7.51 -10.78
C TYR A 21 6.28 -6.60 -11.29
N ASP A 22 5.86 -6.86 -12.54
CA ASP A 22 4.89 -6.04 -13.25
C ASP A 22 3.48 -6.61 -13.07
N ILE A 23 2.59 -5.79 -12.50
CA ILE A 23 1.19 -6.17 -12.27
C ILE A 23 0.27 -5.83 -13.46
N SER A 24 0.79 -5.21 -14.52
CA SER A 24 -0.04 -4.82 -15.66
C SER A 24 -0.80 -6.01 -16.26
N THR A 25 -0.15 -7.17 -16.32
CA THR A 25 -0.76 -8.40 -16.83
C THR A 25 -1.84 -8.94 -15.90
N LEU A 26 -1.70 -8.75 -14.60
CA LEU A 26 -2.73 -9.10 -13.63
C LEU A 26 -3.95 -8.18 -13.78
N LEU A 27 -3.71 -6.88 -13.86
CA LEU A 27 -4.78 -5.89 -14.01
C LEU A 27 -5.57 -6.09 -15.30
N ALA A 28 -4.90 -6.50 -16.37
CA ALA A 28 -5.52 -6.70 -17.68
C ALA A 28 -6.32 -8.01 -17.80
N HIS A 29 -6.11 -8.96 -16.89
CA HIS A 29 -6.79 -10.25 -16.92
C HIS A 29 -8.02 -10.20 -16.00
N ALA A 30 -9.21 -10.10 -16.58
CA ALA A 30 -10.44 -9.88 -15.82
C ALA A 30 -10.67 -10.88 -14.68
N ASP A 31 -10.51 -12.16 -14.96
CA ASP A 31 -10.75 -13.20 -13.95
C ASP A 31 -9.70 -13.19 -12.85
N ALA A 32 -8.42 -13.06 -13.22
CA ALA A 32 -7.32 -13.04 -12.25
C ALA A 32 -7.40 -11.80 -11.37
N TRP A 33 -7.75 -10.65 -11.94
CA TRP A 33 -7.90 -9.42 -11.18
C TRP A 33 -9.03 -9.51 -10.15
N GLN A 34 -10.17 -10.06 -10.56
CA GLN A 34 -11.31 -10.28 -9.64
C GLN A 34 -10.96 -11.26 -8.53
N VAL A 35 -10.27 -12.36 -8.83
CA VAL A 35 -9.84 -13.33 -7.83
C VAL A 35 -8.84 -12.68 -6.87
N ALA A 36 -7.87 -11.93 -7.39
CA ALA A 36 -6.88 -11.22 -6.58
C ALA A 36 -7.57 -10.27 -5.60
N MET A 37 -8.47 -9.41 -6.10
CA MET A 37 -9.17 -8.44 -5.25
C MET A 37 -10.11 -9.11 -4.25
N GLY A 38 -10.71 -10.22 -4.62
CA GLY A 38 -11.53 -11.01 -3.68
C GLY A 38 -10.71 -11.55 -2.51
N ARG A 39 -9.52 -12.06 -2.79
CA ARG A 39 -8.61 -12.56 -1.75
C ARG A 39 -8.06 -11.45 -0.87
N VAL A 40 -7.70 -10.30 -1.47
CA VAL A 40 -7.27 -9.12 -0.71
C VAL A 40 -8.38 -8.64 0.22
N ALA A 41 -9.59 -8.51 -0.29
CA ALA A 41 -10.74 -8.08 0.51
C ALA A 41 -11.00 -9.04 1.67
N HIS A 42 -10.94 -10.35 1.42
CA HIS A 42 -11.14 -11.36 2.47
C HIS A 42 -10.11 -11.19 3.59
N ALA A 43 -8.84 -11.00 3.24
CA ALA A 43 -7.78 -10.82 4.23
C ALA A 43 -7.94 -9.50 5.01
N VAL A 44 -8.35 -8.43 4.35
CA VAL A 44 -8.45 -7.09 4.96
C VAL A 44 -9.70 -6.97 5.85
N ARG A 45 -10.78 -7.69 5.57
CA ARG A 45 -12.01 -7.63 6.38
C ARG A 45 -11.78 -7.90 7.86
N LYS A 46 -10.83 -8.77 8.20
CA LYS A 46 -10.52 -9.07 9.61
C LYS A 46 -9.94 -7.89 10.37
N PHE A 47 -9.39 -6.89 9.68
CA PHE A 47 -8.93 -5.66 10.32
C PHE A 47 -10.08 -4.71 10.66
N GLN A 48 -11.26 -4.91 10.10
CA GLN A 48 -12.44 -4.06 10.27
C GLN A 48 -12.14 -2.58 10.02
N PRO A 49 -11.63 -2.23 8.83
CA PRO A 49 -11.31 -0.83 8.52
C PRO A 49 -12.56 0.01 8.29
N ASP A 50 -12.48 1.29 8.66
CA ASP A 50 -13.46 2.30 8.29
C ASP A 50 -13.07 2.96 6.96
N ILE A 51 -11.77 3.08 6.72
CA ILE A 51 -11.20 3.77 5.55
C ILE A 51 -10.01 2.98 5.02
N VAL A 52 -9.86 2.99 3.70
CA VAL A 52 -8.70 2.48 3.00
C VAL A 52 -7.84 3.66 2.54
N ALA A 53 -6.57 3.67 2.94
CA ALA A 53 -5.61 4.67 2.50
C ALA A 53 -4.68 4.07 1.45
N GLY A 54 -4.66 4.64 0.26
CA GLY A 54 -3.80 4.20 -0.84
C GLY A 54 -2.58 5.10 -1.00
N ILE A 55 -1.43 4.50 -1.30
CA ILE A 55 -0.19 5.22 -1.55
C ILE A 55 0.01 5.41 -3.05
N GLU A 56 0.27 6.66 -3.47
CA GLU A 56 0.50 6.95 -4.89
C GLU A 56 1.69 6.16 -5.43
N SER A 57 1.61 5.75 -6.65
CA SER A 57 0.44 5.86 -7.53
C SER A 57 -0.19 4.51 -7.82
N ARG A 58 0.59 3.45 -7.92
CA ARG A 58 0.06 2.11 -8.19
C ARG A 58 -0.79 1.57 -7.04
N GLY A 59 -0.54 2.04 -5.81
CA GLY A 59 -1.37 1.69 -4.66
C GLY A 59 -2.83 2.09 -4.85
N PHE A 60 -3.11 3.15 -5.59
CA PHE A 60 -4.49 3.57 -5.90
C PHE A 60 -5.25 2.53 -6.71
N LEU A 61 -4.55 1.81 -7.59
CA LEU A 61 -5.17 0.77 -8.43
C LEU A 61 -5.72 -0.38 -7.60
N VAL A 62 -5.14 -0.61 -6.44
CA VAL A 62 -5.57 -1.65 -5.49
C VAL A 62 -6.53 -1.07 -4.46
N ALA A 63 -6.19 0.07 -3.89
CA ALA A 63 -6.90 0.66 -2.76
C ALA A 63 -8.32 1.11 -3.12
N ALA A 64 -8.50 1.77 -4.26
CA ALA A 64 -9.81 2.26 -4.67
C ALA A 64 -10.81 1.13 -4.90
N PRO A 65 -10.50 0.09 -5.71
CA PRO A 65 -11.44 -1.03 -5.86
C PRO A 65 -11.62 -1.83 -4.56
N LEU A 66 -10.58 -1.93 -3.72
CA LEU A 66 -10.69 -2.59 -2.42
C LEU A 66 -11.70 -1.87 -1.51
N ALA A 67 -11.59 -0.55 -1.40
CA ALA A 67 -12.51 0.25 -0.58
C ALA A 67 -13.96 0.07 -1.05
N LEU A 68 -14.18 0.13 -2.35
CA LEU A 68 -15.51 -0.08 -2.93
C LEU A 68 -16.06 -1.47 -2.60
N LYS A 69 -15.22 -2.48 -2.70
CA LYS A 69 -15.59 -3.87 -2.41
C LYS A 69 -15.90 -4.10 -0.93
N LEU A 70 -15.20 -3.39 -0.04
CA LEU A 70 -15.41 -3.46 1.40
C LEU A 70 -16.54 -2.56 1.91
N GLY A 71 -17.04 -1.65 1.08
CA GLY A 71 -18.00 -0.64 1.51
C GLY A 71 -17.39 0.45 2.39
N CYS A 72 -16.10 0.72 2.22
CA CYS A 72 -15.34 1.73 2.98
C CYS A 72 -15.10 2.97 2.12
N GLY A 73 -14.73 4.08 2.77
CA GLY A 73 -14.16 5.23 2.10
C GLY A 73 -12.72 4.97 1.65
N PHE A 74 -12.24 5.79 0.72
CA PHE A 74 -10.88 5.74 0.20
C PHE A 74 -10.26 7.13 0.31
N ILE A 75 -9.02 7.18 0.81
CA ILE A 75 -8.22 8.41 0.87
C ILE A 75 -6.87 8.20 0.21
N MET A 76 -6.28 9.27 -0.25
CA MET A 76 -5.00 9.25 -0.96
C MET A 76 -3.88 9.78 -0.06
N LEU A 77 -2.77 9.02 -0.03
CA LEU A 77 -1.49 9.48 0.49
C LEU A 77 -0.61 9.77 -0.72
N ARG A 78 -0.13 11.01 -0.84
CA ARG A 78 0.57 11.45 -2.03
C ARG A 78 1.87 12.18 -1.70
N LYS A 79 2.75 12.23 -2.69
CA LYS A 79 3.97 13.02 -2.63
C LYS A 79 3.66 14.50 -2.51
N LYS A 80 4.61 15.26 -1.98
CA LYS A 80 4.48 16.71 -1.76
C LYS A 80 3.94 17.43 -3.01
N GLY A 81 2.95 18.29 -2.78
CA GLY A 81 2.40 19.18 -3.81
C GLY A 81 1.38 18.54 -4.75
N LYS A 82 1.00 17.28 -4.54
CA LYS A 82 0.05 16.57 -5.41
C LYS A 82 -1.40 16.69 -4.95
N LEU A 83 -1.65 16.96 -3.68
CA LEU A 83 -3.00 17.07 -3.13
C LEU A 83 -3.47 18.51 -3.12
N PRO A 84 -4.74 18.76 -3.50
CA PRO A 84 -5.33 20.09 -3.38
C PRO A 84 -5.71 20.41 -1.94
N GLY A 85 -5.82 21.70 -1.64
CA GLY A 85 -6.27 22.20 -0.35
C GLY A 85 -5.20 22.13 0.73
N LYS A 86 -5.65 22.13 1.97
CA LYS A 86 -4.75 22.07 3.13
C LYS A 86 -4.32 20.65 3.39
N THR A 87 -3.03 20.46 3.59
CA THR A 87 -2.42 19.14 3.80
C THR A 87 -1.60 19.11 5.09
N VAL A 88 -1.43 17.90 5.61
CA VAL A 88 -0.46 17.59 6.67
C VAL A 88 0.64 16.76 6.02
N ARG A 89 1.89 17.08 6.33
CA ARG A 89 3.05 16.47 5.69
C ARG A 89 3.90 15.74 6.72
N TYR A 90 4.46 14.61 6.28
CA TYR A 90 5.46 13.85 7.01
C TYR A 90 6.69 13.68 6.13
N ASP A 91 7.84 14.18 6.62
CA ASP A 91 9.13 14.05 5.94
C ASP A 91 9.84 12.79 6.42
N TYR A 92 10.46 12.05 5.52
CA TYR A 92 11.19 10.83 5.85
C TYR A 92 12.46 10.72 5.03
N SER A 93 13.45 10.03 5.61
CA SER A 93 14.77 9.86 5.00
C SER A 93 14.78 8.71 4.01
N LEU A 94 15.44 8.93 2.89
CA LEU A 94 15.79 7.92 1.91
C LEU A 94 17.27 7.57 2.06
N GLU A 95 17.75 6.56 1.34
CA GLU A 95 19.17 6.26 1.25
C GLU A 95 19.95 7.48 0.74
N TYR A 96 19.36 8.20 -0.22
CA TYR A 96 19.92 9.45 -0.77
C TYR A 96 18.86 10.54 -0.68
N GLY A 97 19.00 11.43 0.31
CA GLY A 97 18.12 12.58 0.49
C GLY A 97 16.90 12.30 1.36
N THR A 98 15.89 13.13 1.20
CA THR A 98 14.62 13.05 1.92
C THR A 98 13.45 13.08 0.95
N ASP A 99 12.31 12.55 1.37
CA ASP A 99 11.06 12.63 0.65
C ASP A 99 9.95 13.01 1.62
N SER A 100 8.79 13.33 1.10
CA SER A 100 7.63 13.73 1.88
C SER A 100 6.38 13.02 1.39
N ILE A 101 5.49 12.71 2.33
CA ILE A 101 4.17 12.19 2.03
C ILE A 101 3.13 13.09 2.69
N GLU A 102 2.04 13.34 2.01
CA GLU A 102 0.98 14.24 2.45
C GLU A 102 -0.38 13.57 2.48
N ILE A 103 -1.23 14.05 3.38
CA ILE A 103 -2.64 13.72 3.50
C ILE A 103 -3.42 15.04 3.59
N GLN A 104 -4.63 15.08 3.07
CA GLN A 104 -5.50 16.24 3.29
C GLN A 104 -5.89 16.32 4.77
N GLU A 105 -5.89 17.52 5.34
CA GLU A 105 -6.06 17.67 6.80
C GLU A 105 -7.42 17.19 7.31
N ASP A 106 -8.43 17.18 6.46
CA ASP A 106 -9.79 16.75 6.78
C ASP A 106 -10.12 15.31 6.32
N ALA A 107 -9.12 14.55 5.86
CA ALA A 107 -9.34 13.22 5.30
C ALA A 107 -9.77 12.19 6.34
N ILE A 108 -9.35 12.34 7.60
CA ILE A 108 -9.55 11.37 8.67
C ILE A 108 -10.28 12.03 9.84
N GLN A 109 -11.26 11.32 10.38
CA GLN A 109 -11.84 11.64 11.68
C GLN A 109 -11.05 10.92 12.77
N PRO A 110 -10.77 11.57 13.92
CA PRO A 110 -10.02 10.92 15.00
C PRO A 110 -10.62 9.57 15.41
N GLY A 111 -9.75 8.58 15.53
CA GLY A 111 -10.13 7.22 15.93
C GLY A 111 -10.61 6.32 14.80
N GLN A 112 -10.72 6.81 13.56
CA GLN A 112 -11.07 5.95 12.43
C GLN A 112 -10.01 4.87 12.23
N ARG A 113 -10.49 3.67 11.91
CA ARG A 113 -9.65 2.51 11.65
C ARG A 113 -9.24 2.51 10.18
N VAL A 114 -7.95 2.56 9.93
CA VAL A 114 -7.39 2.72 8.58
C VAL A 114 -6.51 1.52 8.24
N VAL A 115 -6.73 0.93 7.08
CA VAL A 115 -5.78 0.00 6.46
C VAL A 115 -5.03 0.75 5.36
N VAL A 116 -3.70 0.60 5.34
CA VAL A 116 -2.84 1.21 4.34
C VAL A 116 -2.55 0.20 3.24
N VAL A 117 -2.69 0.62 1.99
CA VAL A 117 -2.61 -0.28 0.83
C VAL A 117 -1.62 0.26 -0.18
N ASP A 118 -0.78 -0.63 -0.69
CA ASP A 118 0.10 -0.37 -1.81
C ASP A 118 0.17 -1.61 -2.71
N ASP A 119 0.80 -1.50 -3.86
CA ASP A 119 0.98 -2.64 -4.76
C ASP A 119 2.09 -3.58 -4.29
N LEU A 120 3.14 -3.03 -3.69
CA LEU A 120 4.34 -3.80 -3.36
C LEU A 120 4.94 -3.32 -2.03
N LEU A 121 5.36 -4.27 -1.22
CA LEU A 121 6.15 -4.03 -0.01
C LEU A 121 7.59 -4.45 -0.26
N ALA A 122 8.49 -3.48 -0.27
CA ALA A 122 9.93 -3.70 -0.40
C ALA A 122 10.65 -3.37 0.91
N THR A 123 11.24 -2.18 1.01
CA THR A 123 11.94 -1.75 2.24
C THR A 123 10.98 -1.24 3.31
N GLY A 124 9.77 -0.83 2.92
CA GLY A 124 8.76 -0.34 3.84
C GLY A 124 8.89 1.13 4.22
N GLY A 125 9.83 1.87 3.62
CA GLY A 125 10.07 3.26 4.01
C GLY A 125 8.88 4.19 3.78
N THR A 126 8.32 4.16 2.60
CA THR A 126 7.15 4.99 2.27
C THR A 126 5.91 4.57 3.07
N MET A 127 5.72 3.26 3.21
CA MET A 127 4.62 2.72 4.01
C MET A 127 4.73 3.12 5.48
N ALA A 128 5.92 3.04 6.06
CA ALA A 128 6.17 3.47 7.43
C ALA A 128 5.89 4.97 7.61
N ALA A 129 6.29 5.79 6.64
CA ALA A 129 5.98 7.21 6.63
C ALA A 129 4.47 7.46 6.58
N GLY A 130 3.75 6.72 5.74
CA GLY A 130 2.28 6.79 5.66
C GLY A 130 1.61 6.45 6.97
N ILE A 131 2.06 5.40 7.66
CA ILE A 131 1.56 5.00 8.98
C ILE A 131 1.79 6.13 9.99
N SER A 132 2.99 6.69 10.03
CA SER A 132 3.32 7.79 10.95
C SER A 132 2.44 9.01 10.70
N LEU A 133 2.24 9.36 9.42
CA LEU A 133 1.38 10.48 9.04
C LEU A 133 -0.07 10.25 9.47
N LEU A 134 -0.61 9.06 9.23
CA LEU A 134 -1.97 8.71 9.63
C LEU A 134 -2.15 8.79 11.15
N ARG A 135 -1.19 8.29 11.90
CA ARG A 135 -1.22 8.38 13.36
C ARG A 135 -1.15 9.83 13.83
N GLN A 136 -0.38 10.66 13.16
CA GLN A 136 -0.27 12.09 13.48
C GLN A 136 -1.61 12.82 13.34
N VAL A 137 -2.44 12.42 12.39
CA VAL A 137 -3.77 13.03 12.20
C VAL A 137 -4.88 12.31 12.96
N GLY A 138 -4.54 11.39 13.85
CA GLY A 138 -5.48 10.75 14.76
C GLY A 138 -6.09 9.44 14.30
N ALA A 139 -5.61 8.86 13.21
CA ALA A 139 -6.09 7.56 12.74
C ALA A 139 -5.55 6.41 13.61
N GLU A 140 -6.35 5.34 13.72
CA GLU A 140 -5.89 4.05 14.21
C GLU A 140 -5.52 3.19 13.01
N VAL A 141 -4.22 2.97 12.80
CA VAL A 141 -3.75 2.14 11.68
C VAL A 141 -3.83 0.69 12.10
N VAL A 142 -4.74 -0.05 11.48
CA VAL A 142 -5.09 -1.42 11.90
C VAL A 142 -4.42 -2.51 11.08
N GLY A 143 -3.86 -2.16 9.94
CA GLY A 143 -3.16 -3.13 9.10
C GLY A 143 -2.60 -2.50 7.84
N VAL A 144 -1.78 -3.28 7.16
CA VAL A 144 -1.21 -2.99 5.85
C VAL A 144 -1.54 -4.15 4.93
N SER A 145 -1.92 -3.84 3.70
CA SER A 145 -2.17 -4.84 2.65
C SER A 145 -1.45 -4.47 1.37
N THR A 146 -0.78 -5.44 0.76
CA THR A 146 -0.13 -5.28 -0.54
C THR A 146 -0.44 -6.46 -1.45
N LEU A 147 -0.31 -6.27 -2.75
CA LEU A 147 -0.39 -7.37 -3.70
C LEU A 147 0.85 -8.25 -3.62
N ILE A 148 2.02 -7.62 -3.57
CA ILE A 148 3.32 -8.29 -3.63
C ILE A 148 4.14 -7.92 -2.40
N GLU A 149 4.79 -8.92 -1.83
CA GLU A 149 5.79 -8.72 -0.78
C GLU A 149 7.11 -9.32 -1.21
N LEU A 150 8.19 -8.55 -1.06
CA LEU A 150 9.56 -9.03 -1.29
C LEU A 150 10.13 -9.50 0.05
N ASN A 151 10.16 -10.82 0.27
CA ASN A 151 10.52 -11.42 1.55
C ASN A 151 11.99 -11.21 1.94
N PHE A 152 12.85 -10.97 0.95
CA PHE A 152 14.29 -10.76 1.16
C PHE A 152 14.64 -9.34 1.63
N LEU A 153 13.63 -8.46 1.76
CA LEU A 153 13.79 -7.08 2.23
C LEU A 153 13.11 -6.91 3.60
N PRO A 154 13.50 -5.89 4.38
CA PRO A 154 13.06 -5.77 5.77
C PRO A 154 11.69 -5.11 5.96
N GLY A 155 10.90 -4.95 4.91
CA GLY A 155 9.65 -4.19 4.98
C GLY A 155 8.67 -4.70 6.03
N ARG A 156 8.37 -6.00 6.03
CA ARG A 156 7.44 -6.60 7.01
C ARG A 156 7.91 -6.37 8.44
N GLN A 157 9.17 -6.67 8.72
CA GLN A 157 9.73 -6.50 10.06
C GLN A 157 9.63 -5.06 10.53
N ARG A 158 9.90 -4.11 9.62
CA ARG A 158 9.81 -2.68 9.91
C ARG A 158 8.39 -2.28 10.31
N LEU A 159 7.37 -2.72 9.58
CA LEU A 159 5.99 -2.38 9.86
C LEU A 159 5.46 -3.10 11.10
N GLU A 160 5.81 -4.35 11.29
CA GLU A 160 5.42 -5.09 12.48
C GLU A 160 6.04 -4.50 13.74
N SER A 161 7.27 -3.94 13.65
CA SER A 161 7.89 -3.23 14.76
C SER A 161 7.14 -1.94 15.14
N MET A 162 6.35 -1.39 14.23
CA MET A 162 5.45 -0.28 14.50
C MET A 162 4.09 -0.72 15.07
N GLY A 163 3.91 -2.01 15.32
CA GLY A 163 2.67 -2.58 15.82
C GLY A 163 1.59 -2.78 14.77
N VAL A 164 1.95 -2.81 13.49
CA VAL A 164 0.98 -2.92 12.38
C VAL A 164 1.12 -4.28 11.70
N PRO A 165 0.06 -5.12 11.71
CA PRO A 165 0.09 -6.39 10.99
C PRO A 165 0.06 -6.17 9.48
N VAL A 166 0.74 -7.06 8.75
CA VAL A 166 0.88 -6.99 7.30
C VAL A 166 0.27 -8.22 6.65
N THR A 167 -0.54 -8.00 5.61
CA THR A 167 -0.98 -9.07 4.71
C THR A 167 -0.49 -8.77 3.31
N SER A 168 -0.10 -9.80 2.58
CA SER A 168 0.24 -9.71 1.18
C SER A 168 -0.39 -10.85 0.41
N LEU A 169 -0.76 -10.59 -0.85
CA LEU A 169 -1.43 -11.61 -1.66
C LEU A 169 -0.45 -12.67 -2.15
N VAL A 170 0.70 -12.22 -2.65
CA VAL A 170 1.79 -13.10 -3.08
C VAL A 170 3.12 -12.57 -2.55
N SER A 171 4.11 -13.45 -2.44
CA SER A 171 5.44 -13.06 -2.01
C SER A 171 6.51 -13.72 -2.86
N TYR A 172 7.66 -13.08 -2.91
CA TYR A 172 8.84 -13.56 -3.63
C TYR A 172 10.05 -13.52 -2.72
N ASP A 173 10.89 -14.55 -2.83
CA ASP A 173 12.09 -14.68 -2.01
C ASP A 173 13.34 -14.11 -2.68
N GLU A 174 13.21 -13.68 -3.93
CA GLU A 174 14.30 -13.08 -4.71
C GLU A 174 13.78 -12.07 -5.74
#